data_09dab76bf5538a21d2b37c9e062e2b94
#
_entry.id   09dab76bf5538a21d2b37c9e062e2b94
#
_cell.length_a   1.000
_cell.length_b   1.000
_cell.length_c   1.000
_cell.angle_alpha   90.00
_cell.angle_beta   90.00
_cell.angle_gamma   90.00
#
_symmetry.space_group_name_H-M   'P 1'
#
loop_
_entity.id
_entity.type
_entity.pdbx_description
1 polymer ?
#
loop_
_entity_poly.entity_id
_entity_poly.type
_entity_poly.pdbx_seq_one_letter_code
_entity_poly.pdbx_strand_id
1 'polypeptide(L)'
;MARNGLSKRKRFEVLKRDGFCCRYCGRSSPDVVMHVDHVIPLSAGGSHDIDNLIAACEACNLGKGPIKLTETVDWKSVVEQRLQQNEDDAWDVIDVLKLDRVGQGKSIPKDWLTGTQSLLRRVGKDELLQVAANTALAYSGRKRDRVLFLMFCKDAWALIRSKE
;
A
#
# COMPACT_ATOMS: atom_id res chain seq x y z
N MET A 1 -21.79 -21.45 -23.79
CA MET A 1 -21.31 -20.06 -23.94
C MET A 1 -20.19 -19.82 -22.94
N ALA A 2 -18.98 -19.69 -23.39
CA ALA A 2 -17.83 -19.44 -22.51
C ALA A 2 -18.01 -18.06 -21.85
N ARG A 3 -18.02 -18.02 -20.52
CA ARG A 3 -17.98 -16.75 -19.77
C ARG A 3 -16.64 -16.07 -20.08
N ASN A 4 -16.66 -15.04 -20.92
CA ASN A 4 -15.49 -14.19 -21.26
C ASN A 4 -14.98 -13.38 -20.06
N GLY A 5 -14.82 -14.00 -18.91
CA GLY A 5 -14.39 -13.34 -17.68
C GLY A 5 -13.11 -13.98 -17.12
N LEU A 6 -12.31 -13.17 -16.46
CA LEU A 6 -11.13 -13.63 -15.72
C LEU A 6 -11.51 -14.72 -14.71
N SER A 7 -10.75 -15.83 -14.69
CA SER A 7 -10.96 -16.87 -13.69
C SER A 7 -10.72 -16.33 -12.27
N LYS A 8 -11.40 -16.91 -11.28
CA LYS A 8 -11.21 -16.53 -9.86
C LYS A 8 -9.75 -16.65 -9.44
N ARG A 9 -9.05 -17.69 -9.92
CA ARG A 9 -7.63 -17.93 -9.66
C ARG A 9 -6.78 -16.76 -10.20
N LYS A 10 -6.96 -16.40 -11.49
CA LYS A 10 -6.20 -15.30 -12.10
C LYS A 10 -6.46 -13.96 -11.41
N ARG A 11 -7.73 -13.68 -11.02
CA ARG A 11 -8.07 -12.49 -10.23
C ARG A 11 -7.33 -12.47 -8.90
N PHE A 12 -7.29 -13.60 -8.19
CA PHE A 12 -6.57 -13.69 -6.93
C PHE A 12 -5.06 -13.51 -7.11
N GLU A 13 -4.47 -14.08 -8.16
CA GLU A 13 -3.04 -13.94 -8.49
C GLU A 13 -2.67 -12.46 -8.70
N VAL A 14 -3.47 -11.71 -9.45
CA VAL A 14 -3.28 -10.27 -9.66
C VAL A 14 -3.40 -9.50 -8.36
N LEU A 15 -4.46 -9.71 -7.59
CA LEU A 15 -4.66 -9.02 -6.31
C LEU A 15 -3.53 -9.31 -5.33
N LYS A 16 -3.09 -10.58 -5.25
CA LYS A 16 -1.96 -10.99 -4.41
C LYS A 16 -0.65 -10.34 -4.85
N ARG A 17 -0.33 -10.35 -6.16
CA ARG A 17 0.85 -9.68 -6.72
C ARG A 17 0.89 -8.20 -6.35
N ASP A 18 -0.26 -7.53 -6.40
CA ASP A 18 -0.40 -6.11 -6.14
C ASP A 18 -0.65 -5.77 -4.66
N GLY A 19 -0.51 -6.77 -3.75
CA GLY A 19 -0.65 -6.58 -2.31
C GLY A 19 -2.04 -6.14 -1.87
N PHE A 20 -3.11 -6.51 -2.62
CA PHE A 20 -4.49 -6.07 -2.39
C PHE A 20 -4.62 -4.54 -2.32
N CYS A 21 -3.79 -3.84 -3.07
CA CYS A 21 -3.70 -2.38 -3.11
C CYS A 21 -4.05 -1.87 -4.52
N CYS A 22 -4.87 -0.82 -4.59
CA CYS A 22 -5.21 -0.18 -5.85
C CYS A 22 -3.97 0.46 -6.48
N ARG A 23 -3.63 0.05 -7.70
CA ARG A 23 -2.45 0.54 -8.40
C ARG A 23 -2.61 1.98 -8.92
N TYR A 24 -3.85 2.50 -8.93
CA TYR A 24 -4.13 3.88 -9.33
C TYR A 24 -4.00 4.88 -8.16
N CYS A 25 -4.62 4.58 -7.00
CA CYS A 25 -4.69 5.54 -5.90
C CYS A 25 -4.04 5.09 -4.59
N GLY A 26 -3.53 3.85 -4.52
CA GLY A 26 -2.88 3.31 -3.34
C GLY A 26 -3.80 2.80 -2.23
N ARG A 27 -5.13 3.03 -2.29
CA ARG A 27 -6.06 2.48 -1.29
C ARG A 27 -6.12 0.96 -1.36
N SER A 28 -6.30 0.30 -0.22
CA SER A 28 -6.26 -1.16 -0.10
C SER A 28 -7.51 -1.74 0.57
N SER A 29 -7.71 -3.06 0.41
CA SER A 29 -8.66 -3.81 1.25
C SER A 29 -8.21 -3.78 2.72
N PRO A 30 -9.13 -3.71 3.70
CA PRO A 30 -10.59 -3.74 3.57
C PRO A 30 -11.28 -2.39 3.32
N ASP A 31 -10.54 -1.28 3.25
CA ASP A 31 -11.11 0.07 3.14
C ASP A 31 -11.85 0.32 1.84
N VAL A 32 -11.49 -0.42 0.79
CA VAL A 32 -12.13 -0.32 -0.53
C VAL A 32 -12.37 -1.71 -1.14
N VAL A 33 -13.43 -1.81 -1.93
CA VAL A 33 -13.69 -3.01 -2.72
C VAL A 33 -12.67 -3.09 -3.85
N MET A 34 -12.00 -4.25 -3.96
CA MET A 34 -10.94 -4.47 -4.94
C MET A 34 -11.46 -5.22 -6.16
N HIS A 35 -11.10 -4.70 -7.33
CA HIS A 35 -11.34 -5.26 -8.66
C HIS A 35 -10.02 -5.60 -9.33
N VAL A 36 -10.08 -6.27 -10.47
CA VAL A 36 -8.99 -6.42 -11.42
C VAL A 36 -9.40 -5.70 -12.69
N ASP A 37 -8.59 -4.72 -13.08
CA ASP A 37 -8.79 -3.91 -14.27
C ASP A 37 -7.81 -4.28 -15.38
N HIS A 38 -8.19 -4.01 -16.61
CA HIS A 38 -7.33 -4.15 -17.79
C HIS A 38 -6.66 -2.80 -18.09
N VAL A 39 -5.35 -2.74 -18.08
CA VAL A 39 -4.58 -1.54 -18.45
C VAL A 39 -4.98 -1.09 -19.85
N ILE A 40 -4.95 -2.01 -20.80
CA ILE A 40 -5.53 -1.86 -22.14
C ILE A 40 -6.89 -2.54 -22.11
N PRO A 41 -8.00 -1.81 -22.26
CA PRO A 41 -9.33 -2.40 -22.26
C PRO A 41 -9.48 -3.47 -23.36
N LEU A 42 -10.30 -4.49 -23.11
CA LEU A 42 -10.60 -5.53 -24.10
C LEU A 42 -11.22 -4.93 -25.38
N SER A 43 -12.04 -3.89 -25.24
CA SER A 43 -12.61 -3.13 -26.37
C SER A 43 -11.55 -2.41 -27.22
N ALA A 44 -10.36 -2.17 -26.66
CA ALA A 44 -9.23 -1.56 -27.33
C ALA A 44 -8.12 -2.57 -27.72
N GLY A 45 -8.48 -3.87 -27.78
CA GLY A 45 -7.56 -4.95 -28.15
C GLY A 45 -6.68 -5.47 -27.03
N GLY A 46 -6.97 -5.12 -25.77
CA GLY A 46 -6.28 -5.67 -24.60
C GLY A 46 -6.52 -7.16 -24.43
N SER A 47 -5.60 -7.83 -23.72
CA SER A 47 -5.65 -9.26 -23.45
C SER A 47 -5.99 -9.55 -21.97
N HIS A 48 -6.27 -10.82 -21.67
CA HIS A 48 -6.37 -11.34 -20.30
C HIS A 48 -5.01 -11.76 -19.71
N ASP A 49 -3.90 -11.34 -20.33
CA ASP A 49 -2.57 -11.67 -19.81
C ASP A 49 -2.30 -10.93 -18.51
N ILE A 50 -1.52 -11.55 -17.63
CA ILE A 50 -1.28 -11.03 -16.28
C ILE A 50 -0.61 -9.65 -16.31
N ASP A 51 0.16 -9.38 -17.36
CA ASP A 51 0.86 -8.10 -17.55
C ASP A 51 -0.08 -6.97 -18.00
N ASN A 52 -1.26 -7.32 -18.54
CA ASN A 52 -2.31 -6.36 -18.86
C ASN A 52 -3.34 -6.20 -17.75
N LEU A 53 -3.13 -6.82 -16.59
CA LEU A 53 -4.07 -6.82 -15.47
C LEU A 53 -3.46 -6.15 -14.24
N ILE A 54 -4.24 -5.31 -13.56
CA ILE A 54 -3.82 -4.66 -12.31
C ILE A 54 -4.94 -4.66 -11.28
N ALA A 55 -4.55 -4.60 -10.01
CA ALA A 55 -5.50 -4.38 -8.93
C ALA A 55 -5.98 -2.92 -8.94
N ALA A 56 -7.28 -2.70 -8.91
CA ALA A 56 -7.90 -1.39 -8.85
C ALA A 56 -9.03 -1.37 -7.81
N CYS A 57 -9.21 -0.28 -7.09
CA CYS A 57 -10.42 -0.12 -6.30
C CYS A 57 -11.62 0.20 -7.22
N GLU A 58 -12.82 -0.11 -6.74
CA GLU A 58 -14.05 0.10 -7.50
C GLU A 58 -14.16 1.51 -8.08
N ALA A 59 -13.89 2.54 -7.27
CA ALA A 59 -13.96 3.94 -7.70
C ALA A 59 -12.99 4.26 -8.85
N CYS A 60 -11.74 3.79 -8.77
CA CYS A 60 -10.76 4.01 -9.83
C CYS A 60 -11.09 3.20 -11.08
N ASN A 61 -11.55 1.96 -10.92
CA ASN A 61 -11.94 1.09 -12.03
C ASN A 61 -13.11 1.68 -12.82
N LEU A 62 -14.15 2.15 -12.12
CA LEU A 62 -15.30 2.81 -12.73
C LEU A 62 -14.91 4.16 -13.34
N GLY A 63 -14.10 4.95 -12.65
CA GLY A 63 -13.64 6.25 -13.15
C GLY A 63 -12.77 6.17 -14.38
N LYS A 64 -11.93 5.15 -14.51
CA LYS A 64 -11.13 4.90 -15.72
C LYS A 64 -12.01 4.48 -16.90
N GLY A 65 -13.00 3.63 -16.64
CA GLY A 65 -13.86 3.09 -17.71
C GLY A 65 -13.05 2.46 -18.86
N PRO A 66 -13.46 2.64 -20.13
CA PRO A 66 -12.78 2.04 -21.27
C PRO A 66 -11.57 2.85 -21.79
N ILE A 67 -11.06 3.80 -21.02
CA ILE A 67 -9.92 4.62 -21.44
C ILE A 67 -8.66 3.77 -21.52
N LYS A 68 -7.98 3.82 -22.66
CA LYS A 68 -6.66 3.22 -22.85
C LYS A 68 -5.60 4.13 -22.25
N LEU A 69 -4.84 3.62 -21.29
CA LEU A 69 -3.84 4.41 -20.55
C LEU A 69 -2.44 4.40 -21.18
N THR A 70 -2.28 3.79 -22.35
CA THR A 70 -0.97 3.48 -22.93
C THR A 70 -0.35 4.56 -23.82
N GLU A 71 -1.06 5.63 -24.13
CA GLU A 71 -0.57 6.57 -25.17
C GLU A 71 0.32 7.70 -24.62
N THR A 72 0.36 7.93 -23.30
CA THR A 72 1.13 9.05 -22.73
C THR A 72 1.86 8.76 -21.41
N VAL A 73 1.63 7.62 -20.76
CA VAL A 73 2.22 7.32 -19.44
C VAL A 73 2.69 5.86 -19.37
N ASP A 74 3.96 5.65 -19.07
CA ASP A 74 4.45 4.34 -18.65
C ASP A 74 3.93 4.01 -17.24
N TRP A 75 2.75 3.39 -17.19
CA TRP A 75 2.08 3.03 -15.95
C TRP A 75 2.90 2.06 -15.10
N LYS A 76 3.77 1.27 -15.71
CA LYS A 76 4.63 0.35 -14.98
C LYS A 76 5.65 1.14 -14.16
N SER A 77 6.33 2.10 -14.76
CA SER A 77 7.28 2.95 -14.04
C SER A 77 6.59 3.82 -12.98
N VAL A 78 5.42 4.38 -13.28
CA VAL A 78 4.63 5.15 -12.30
C VAL A 78 4.25 4.30 -11.08
N VAL A 79 3.84 3.06 -11.33
CA VAL A 79 3.49 2.12 -10.25
C VAL A 79 4.73 1.73 -9.44
N GLU A 80 5.84 1.42 -10.11
CA GLU A 80 7.11 1.08 -9.45
C GLU A 80 7.62 2.24 -8.60
N GLN A 81 7.60 3.47 -9.13
CA GLN A 81 7.98 4.67 -8.39
C GLN A 81 7.10 4.89 -7.16
N ARG A 82 5.78 4.70 -7.28
CA ARG A 82 4.85 4.86 -6.14
C ARG A 82 5.05 3.78 -5.07
N LEU A 83 5.39 2.56 -5.48
CA LEU A 83 5.72 1.49 -4.53
C LEU A 83 7.02 1.80 -3.79
N GLN A 84 8.04 2.25 -4.52
CA GLN A 84 9.30 2.65 -3.94
C GLN A 84 9.09 3.83 -2.98
N GLN A 85 8.37 4.86 -3.38
CA GLN A 85 8.07 6.01 -2.52
C GLN A 85 7.35 5.59 -1.23
N ASN A 86 6.39 4.66 -1.32
CA ASN A 86 5.69 4.15 -0.14
C ASN A 86 6.63 3.36 0.79
N GLU A 87 7.62 2.68 0.24
CA GLU A 87 8.64 1.98 1.02
C GLU A 87 9.58 2.98 1.69
N ASP A 88 10.07 3.98 0.96
CA ASP A 88 10.94 5.04 1.49
C ASP A 88 10.22 5.82 2.61
N ASP A 89 8.96 6.20 2.40
CA ASP A 89 8.14 6.87 3.42
C ASP A 89 7.96 6.01 4.67
N ALA A 90 7.82 4.69 4.52
CA ALA A 90 7.73 3.80 5.67
C ALA A 90 9.05 3.68 6.42
N TRP A 91 10.18 3.72 5.72
CA TRP A 91 11.50 3.76 6.34
C TRP A 91 11.71 5.05 7.13
N ASP A 92 11.31 6.21 6.59
CA ASP A 92 11.39 7.49 7.29
C ASP A 92 10.63 7.46 8.62
N VAL A 93 9.42 6.89 8.64
CA VAL A 93 8.62 6.74 9.87
C VAL A 93 9.29 5.79 10.87
N ILE A 94 9.83 4.69 10.39
CA ILE A 94 10.53 3.70 11.24
C ILE A 94 11.80 4.30 11.84
N ASP A 95 12.53 5.11 11.09
CA ASP A 95 13.76 5.77 11.55
C ASP A 95 13.47 6.77 12.68
N VAL A 96 12.37 7.51 12.59
CA VAL A 96 11.92 8.43 13.65
C VAL A 96 11.68 7.72 14.98
N LEU A 97 11.26 6.45 14.97
CA LEU A 97 11.09 5.65 16.19
C LEU A 97 12.42 5.33 16.90
N LYS A 98 13.57 5.57 16.24
CA LYS A 98 14.93 5.32 16.77
C LYS A 98 15.06 3.93 17.40
N LEU A 99 14.62 2.93 16.65
CA LEU A 99 14.70 1.55 17.10
C LEU A 99 16.17 1.12 17.19
N ASP A 100 16.54 0.48 18.28
CA ASP A 100 17.92 0.00 18.52
C ASP A 100 18.42 -0.92 17.42
N ARG A 101 17.53 -1.67 16.77
CA ARG A 101 17.86 -2.56 15.66
C ARG A 101 18.42 -1.82 14.46
N VAL A 102 17.87 -0.65 14.12
CA VAL A 102 18.32 0.17 12.98
C VAL A 102 19.72 0.68 13.25
N GLY A 103 19.98 1.22 14.44
CA GLY A 103 21.29 1.72 14.85
C GLY A 103 22.39 0.63 14.97
N GLN A 104 21.98 -0.66 15.07
CA GLN A 104 22.92 -1.80 15.16
C GLN A 104 23.06 -2.55 13.82
N GLY A 105 22.50 -2.05 12.71
CA GLY A 105 22.53 -2.71 11.41
C GLY A 105 21.72 -4.01 11.34
N LYS A 106 20.82 -4.25 12.30
CA LYS A 106 19.96 -5.44 12.31
C LYS A 106 18.75 -5.23 11.42
N SER A 107 18.37 -6.25 10.65
CA SER A 107 17.20 -6.19 9.80
C SER A 107 15.92 -6.01 10.61
N ILE A 108 15.05 -5.11 10.14
CA ILE A 108 13.71 -4.94 10.70
C ILE A 108 12.81 -6.10 10.24
N PRO A 109 11.92 -6.61 11.11
CA PRO A 109 10.92 -7.59 10.70
C PRO A 109 10.07 -7.06 9.55
N LYS A 110 9.82 -7.90 8.54
CA LYS A 110 9.03 -7.52 7.34
C LYS A 110 7.62 -7.03 7.66
N ASP A 111 7.02 -7.57 8.71
CA ASP A 111 5.69 -7.18 9.20
C ASP A 111 5.65 -5.73 9.71
N TRP A 112 6.76 -5.19 10.20
CA TRP A 112 6.82 -3.79 10.64
C TRP A 112 6.80 -2.83 9.45
N LEU A 113 7.56 -3.13 8.41
CA LEU A 113 7.54 -2.34 7.18
C LEU A 113 6.15 -2.36 6.54
N THR A 114 5.59 -3.56 6.37
CA THR A 114 4.25 -3.74 5.79
C THR A 114 3.17 -3.07 6.64
N GLY A 115 3.27 -3.16 7.98
CA GLY A 115 2.35 -2.48 8.90
C GLY A 115 2.42 -0.96 8.76
N THR A 116 3.62 -0.39 8.71
CA THR A 116 3.82 1.06 8.53
C THR A 116 3.30 1.53 7.18
N GLN A 117 3.57 0.79 6.10
CA GLN A 117 3.01 1.07 4.77
C GLN A 117 1.46 1.07 4.77
N SER A 118 0.84 0.17 5.54
CA SER A 118 -0.62 0.13 5.69
C SER A 118 -1.16 1.36 6.42
N LEU A 119 -0.47 1.80 7.47
CA LEU A 119 -0.84 3.00 8.23
C LEU A 119 -0.66 4.28 7.39
N LEU A 120 0.43 4.39 6.62
CA LEU A 120 0.69 5.51 5.71
C LEU A 120 -0.45 5.74 4.71
N ARG A 121 -1.04 4.67 4.20
CA ARG A 121 -2.17 4.75 3.27
C ARG A 121 -3.45 5.32 3.89
N ARG A 122 -3.58 5.26 5.21
CA ARG A 122 -4.77 5.71 5.95
C ARG A 122 -4.62 7.10 6.57
N VAL A 123 -3.43 7.39 7.07
CA VAL A 123 -3.17 8.59 7.86
C VAL A 123 -2.43 9.66 7.04
N GLY A 124 -1.54 9.25 6.16
CA GLY A 124 -0.59 10.13 5.48
C GLY A 124 0.75 10.23 6.23
N LYS A 125 1.78 10.71 5.50
CA LYS A 125 3.16 10.70 5.99
C LYS A 125 3.36 11.64 7.17
N ASP A 126 2.96 12.88 7.05
CA ASP A 126 3.26 13.92 8.05
C ASP A 126 2.65 13.60 9.41
N GLU A 127 1.39 13.19 9.41
CA GLU A 127 0.70 12.80 10.64
C GLU A 127 1.31 11.54 11.27
N LEU A 128 1.72 10.58 10.45
CA LEU A 128 2.32 9.36 10.94
C LEU A 128 3.73 9.61 11.51
N LEU A 129 4.51 10.50 10.92
CA LEU A 129 5.78 10.99 11.47
C LEU A 129 5.57 11.65 12.84
N GLN A 130 4.53 12.46 12.98
CA GLN A 130 4.22 13.09 14.27
C GLN A 130 3.84 12.05 15.34
N VAL A 131 3.04 11.03 14.98
CA VAL A 131 2.72 9.92 15.89
C VAL A 131 4.00 9.17 16.28
N ALA A 132 4.88 8.88 15.33
CA ALA A 132 6.15 8.19 15.58
C ALA A 132 7.05 9.01 16.52
N ALA A 133 7.18 10.31 16.29
CA ALA A 133 7.97 11.21 17.13
C ALA A 133 7.42 11.28 18.56
N ASN A 134 6.11 11.43 18.73
CA ASN A 134 5.46 11.45 20.05
C ASN A 134 5.67 10.11 20.79
N THR A 135 5.51 9.00 20.08
CA THR A 135 5.75 7.66 20.66
C THR A 135 7.22 7.48 21.07
N ALA A 136 8.16 7.88 20.22
CA ALA A 136 9.59 7.82 20.52
C ALA A 136 9.95 8.64 21.77
N LEU A 137 9.40 9.85 21.91
CA LEU A 137 9.61 10.71 23.07
C LEU A 137 9.01 10.13 24.35
N ALA A 138 7.77 9.62 24.29
CA ALA A 138 7.05 9.08 25.44
C ALA A 138 7.70 7.80 26.01
N TYR A 139 8.32 7.00 25.16
CA TYR A 139 8.82 5.67 25.52
C TYR A 139 10.33 5.49 25.36
N SER A 140 11.08 6.57 25.03
CA SER A 140 12.53 6.52 24.87
C SER A 140 13.25 5.93 26.08
N GLY A 141 14.17 5.01 25.83
CA GLY A 141 15.03 4.41 26.87
C GLY A 141 14.36 3.38 27.79
N ARG A 142 13.08 3.05 27.60
CA ARG A 142 12.32 2.18 28.54
C ARG A 142 11.81 0.88 27.96
N LYS A 143 11.83 0.70 26.63
CA LYS A 143 11.14 -0.42 25.97
C LYS A 143 12.01 -1.05 24.88
N ARG A 144 11.84 -2.37 24.68
CA ARG A 144 12.42 -3.07 23.54
C ARG A 144 11.73 -2.64 22.26
N ASP A 145 12.43 -2.63 21.13
CA ASP A 145 11.95 -2.23 19.80
C ASP A 145 10.53 -2.72 19.45
N ARG A 146 10.27 -4.00 19.72
CA ARG A 146 8.95 -4.59 19.46
C ARG A 146 7.83 -3.91 20.26
N VAL A 147 8.09 -3.54 21.49
CA VAL A 147 7.07 -2.86 22.34
C VAL A 147 6.88 -1.44 21.85
N LEU A 148 7.96 -0.75 21.49
CA LEU A 148 7.90 0.61 20.94
C LEU A 148 7.09 0.62 19.65
N PHE A 149 7.36 -0.32 18.74
CA PHE A 149 6.60 -0.44 17.48
C PHE A 149 5.11 -0.75 17.72
N LEU A 150 4.79 -1.62 18.69
CA LEU A 150 3.39 -1.91 19.04
C LEU A 150 2.67 -0.68 19.63
N MET A 151 3.37 0.14 20.46
CA MET A 151 2.82 1.39 20.97
C MET A 151 2.57 2.39 19.84
N PHE A 152 3.52 2.56 18.93
CA PHE A 152 3.32 3.35 17.72
C PHE A 152 2.09 2.91 16.93
N CYS A 153 1.95 1.62 16.65
CA CYS A 153 0.77 1.10 15.94
C CYS A 153 -0.54 1.41 16.70
N LYS A 154 -0.54 1.25 18.03
CA LYS A 154 -1.71 1.57 18.87
C LYS A 154 -2.09 3.05 18.75
N ASP A 155 -1.11 3.96 18.81
CA ASP A 155 -1.33 5.40 18.77
C ASP A 155 -1.79 5.84 17.37
N ALA A 156 -1.20 5.27 16.30
CA ALA A 156 -1.65 5.50 14.93
C ALA A 156 -3.10 5.01 14.69
N TRP A 157 -3.46 3.85 15.22
CA TRP A 157 -4.83 3.36 15.16
C TRP A 157 -5.81 4.20 15.97
N ALA A 158 -5.38 4.79 17.10
CA ALA A 158 -6.19 5.73 17.86
C ALA A 158 -6.49 6.99 17.04
N LEU A 159 -5.49 7.51 16.33
CA LEU A 159 -5.68 8.65 15.42
C LEU A 159 -6.66 8.32 14.28
N ILE A 160 -6.54 7.16 13.66
CA ILE A 160 -7.48 6.73 12.59
C ILE A 160 -8.91 6.75 13.12
N ARG A 161 -9.17 6.08 14.24
CA ARG A 161 -10.52 6.03 14.84
C ARG A 161 -11.08 7.38 15.27
N SER A 162 -10.22 8.37 15.52
CA SER A 162 -10.68 9.73 15.87
C SER A 162 -11.18 10.54 14.67
N LYS A 163 -10.91 10.05 13.45
CA LYS A 163 -11.30 10.68 12.17
C LYS A 163 -12.53 10.03 11.52
N GLU A 164 -12.94 8.86 12.03
CA GLU A 164 -14.17 8.14 11.63
C GLU A 164 -15.37 8.65 12.41
#